data_cd2224183438f36029d30800a0fcf980
#
_entry.id   cd2224183438f36029d30800a0fcf980
#
_cell.length_a   1.000
_cell.length_b   1.000
_cell.length_c   1.000
_cell.angle_alpha   90.00
_cell.angle_beta   90.00
_cell.angle_gamma   90.00
#
_symmetry.space_group_name_H-M   'P 1'
#
loop_
_entity.id
_entity.type
_entity.pdbx_description
1 polymer ?
#
loop_
_entity_poly.entity_id
_entity_poly.type
_entity_poly.pdbx_seq_one_letter_code
_entity_poly.pdbx_strand_id
1 'polypeptide(L)'
;KENAYEYTLKCVKDDKVYDLTSFGKEAGFYIENENSILFCGNRKNIEKSTSLYRLSLNGGEAKEIARFDKPGMNVLGYLNENTLAFMTKEKLVEEESDYEVFDEIPFYMNGQGITNKHRTHLYTYDLDTKELVCVTEGTFDVSNAKIHDGALYYTGQNWTRKQAFYENLYKYDGSVSTVVDAKERSIQSFDFVDGKLVLIASTHGKYGLNENPKFFDQDFNLIADWQECVGNSVGTDCALVAGNATLVNKDALYFVSTIYDHNNLYKLENGNIELVFEWPGTIQSFAFEDDTLYFIGADVASLQQLYK
;
A
#
# COMPACT_ATOMS: atom_id res chain seq x y z
N LYS A 1 14.66 -7.76 26.45
CA LYS A 1 13.70 -7.82 25.32
C LYS A 1 13.99 -6.62 24.44
N GLU A 2 14.26 -6.85 23.16
CA GLU A 2 14.33 -5.77 22.17
C GLU A 2 12.95 -5.12 22.10
N ASN A 3 12.93 -3.79 22.05
CA ASN A 3 11.69 -3.04 21.89
C ASN A 3 11.34 -3.01 20.39
N ALA A 4 10.73 -4.07 19.91
CA ALA A 4 10.41 -4.28 18.50
C ALA A 4 8.99 -4.80 18.34
N TYR A 5 8.34 -4.45 17.25
CA TYR A 5 7.05 -5.02 16.87
C TYR A 5 7.25 -6.41 16.26
N GLU A 6 6.36 -7.32 16.63
CA GLU A 6 6.25 -8.63 16.00
C GLU A 6 4.94 -8.68 15.22
N TYR A 7 5.03 -9.06 13.95
CA TYR A 7 3.88 -9.19 13.06
C TYR A 7 3.63 -10.64 12.72
N THR A 8 2.38 -11.08 12.88
CA THR A 8 1.91 -12.41 12.52
C THR A 8 0.66 -12.31 11.67
N LEU A 9 0.42 -13.29 10.82
CA LEU A 9 -0.81 -13.37 10.05
C LEU A 9 -1.89 -14.09 10.85
N LYS A 10 -3.09 -13.53 10.82
CA LYS A 10 -4.27 -14.08 11.49
C LYS A 10 -5.39 -14.23 10.46
N CYS A 11 -6.27 -15.17 10.71
CA CYS A 11 -7.49 -15.40 9.94
C CYS A 11 -8.69 -15.35 10.87
N VAL A 12 -9.78 -14.76 10.39
CA VAL A 12 -11.07 -14.82 11.05
C VAL A 12 -11.95 -15.80 10.28
N LYS A 13 -12.49 -16.79 10.98
CA LYS A 13 -13.42 -17.78 10.44
C LYS A 13 -14.43 -18.14 11.51
N ASP A 14 -15.71 -18.14 11.16
CA ASP A 14 -16.82 -18.45 12.08
C ASP A 14 -16.75 -17.60 13.37
N ASP A 15 -16.52 -16.29 13.24
CA ASP A 15 -16.35 -15.31 14.32
C ASP A 15 -15.21 -15.64 15.32
N LYS A 16 -14.25 -16.48 14.92
CA LYS A 16 -13.07 -16.82 15.71
C LYS A 16 -11.79 -16.39 14.99
N VAL A 17 -10.84 -15.91 15.78
CA VAL A 17 -9.51 -15.53 15.29
C VAL A 17 -8.56 -16.73 15.43
N TYR A 18 -7.89 -17.05 14.34
CA TYR A 18 -6.86 -18.10 14.28
C TYR A 18 -5.51 -17.50 13.90
N ASP A 19 -4.46 -17.93 14.57
CA ASP A 19 -3.09 -17.61 14.17
C ASP A 19 -2.69 -18.48 12.97
N LEU A 20 -2.38 -17.84 11.84
CA LEU A 20 -1.86 -18.51 10.65
C LEU A 20 -0.33 -18.67 10.74
N THR A 21 0.33 -17.72 11.40
CA THR A 21 1.79 -17.74 11.60
C THR A 21 2.15 -17.32 13.01
N SER A 22 3.36 -17.66 13.47
CA SER A 22 3.83 -17.38 14.83
C SER A 22 5.29 -16.90 14.91
N PHE A 23 5.92 -16.61 13.78
CA PHE A 23 7.33 -16.25 13.75
C PHE A 23 7.61 -14.79 14.14
N GLY A 24 6.59 -13.92 13.97
CA GLY A 24 6.67 -12.48 14.30
C GLY A 24 7.46 -11.64 13.29
N LYS A 25 7.77 -12.19 12.11
CA LYS A 25 8.58 -11.54 11.07
C LYS A 25 7.94 -11.61 9.68
N GLU A 26 6.66 -11.74 9.66
CA GLU A 26 5.85 -11.71 8.46
C GLU A 26 5.56 -10.25 8.06
N ALA A 27 5.70 -9.95 6.77
CA ALA A 27 5.41 -8.63 6.22
C ALA A 27 4.51 -8.78 5.01
N GLY A 28 3.37 -8.10 5.04
CA GLY A 28 2.40 -8.10 3.96
C GLY A 28 1.95 -9.50 3.55
N PHE A 29 0.81 -9.59 2.96
CA PHE A 29 0.35 -10.85 2.36
C PHE A 29 -0.47 -10.57 1.11
N TYR A 30 -0.57 -11.59 0.26
CA TYR A 30 -1.41 -11.60 -0.93
C TYR A 30 -2.25 -12.87 -0.92
N ILE A 31 -3.57 -12.75 -1.09
CA ILE A 31 -4.48 -13.88 -1.19
C ILE A 31 -4.35 -14.44 -2.60
N GLU A 32 -3.71 -15.61 -2.71
CA GLU A 32 -3.45 -16.27 -3.98
C GLU A 32 -4.71 -16.91 -4.55
N ASN A 33 -5.47 -17.55 -3.68
CA ASN A 33 -6.78 -18.13 -3.94
C ASN A 33 -7.48 -18.46 -2.61
N GLU A 34 -8.66 -19.08 -2.66
CA GLU A 34 -9.43 -19.47 -1.47
C GLU A 34 -8.72 -20.43 -0.51
N ASN A 35 -7.64 -21.10 -0.95
CA ASN A 35 -6.93 -22.11 -0.19
C ASN A 35 -5.49 -21.74 0.16
N SER A 36 -4.96 -20.63 -0.34
CA SER A 36 -3.56 -20.26 -0.13
C SER A 36 -3.31 -18.76 -0.14
N ILE A 37 -2.30 -18.37 0.63
CA ILE A 37 -1.75 -17.02 0.67
C ILE A 37 -0.26 -17.04 0.40
N LEU A 38 0.22 -15.96 -0.20
CA LEU A 38 1.63 -15.62 -0.28
C LEU A 38 1.95 -14.55 0.76
N PHE A 39 3.12 -14.62 1.36
CA PHE A 39 3.62 -13.55 2.22
C PHE A 39 5.14 -13.49 2.19
N CYS A 40 5.67 -12.33 2.49
CA CYS A 40 7.10 -12.13 2.64
C CYS A 40 7.52 -12.16 4.11
N GLY A 41 8.76 -12.55 4.38
CA GLY A 41 9.28 -12.56 5.74
C GLY A 41 10.76 -12.95 5.78
N ASN A 42 11.38 -12.76 6.94
CA ASN A 42 12.78 -13.14 7.17
C ASN A 42 12.90 -14.10 8.36
N ARG A 43 12.30 -15.28 8.23
CA ARG A 43 12.25 -16.30 9.28
C ARG A 43 13.63 -16.87 9.66
N LYS A 44 14.58 -16.82 8.74
CA LYS A 44 15.94 -17.32 8.95
C LYS A 44 16.91 -16.28 9.50
N ASN A 45 16.45 -15.04 9.70
CA ASN A 45 17.27 -13.91 10.16
C ASN A 45 18.53 -13.68 9.31
N ILE A 46 18.43 -13.89 8.00
CA ILE A 46 19.51 -13.60 7.07
C ILE A 46 19.50 -12.10 6.80
N GLU A 47 20.62 -11.45 7.10
CA GLU A 47 20.78 -10.02 6.91
C GLU A 47 20.52 -9.61 5.45
N LYS A 48 19.85 -8.49 5.26
CA LYS A 48 19.50 -7.90 3.95
C LYS A 48 18.80 -8.87 3.00
N SER A 49 18.02 -9.83 3.52
CA SER A 49 17.25 -10.75 2.68
C SER A 49 15.78 -10.81 3.07
N THR A 50 14.97 -11.18 2.09
CA THR A 50 13.54 -11.50 2.27
C THR A 50 13.22 -12.81 1.57
N SER A 51 12.45 -13.67 2.21
CA SER A 51 11.92 -14.89 1.58
C SER A 51 10.43 -14.74 1.30
N LEU A 52 10.01 -15.29 0.17
CA LEU A 52 8.61 -15.45 -0.21
C LEU A 52 8.15 -16.84 0.25
N TYR A 53 7.05 -16.87 0.97
CA TYR A 53 6.42 -18.08 1.48
C TYR A 53 5.03 -18.26 0.89
N ARG A 54 4.65 -19.52 0.66
CA ARG A 54 3.26 -19.93 0.41
C ARG A 54 2.75 -20.68 1.62
N LEU A 55 1.56 -20.31 2.10
CA LEU A 55 0.88 -20.96 3.21
C LEU A 55 -0.49 -21.47 2.76
N SER A 56 -0.77 -22.74 3.00
CA SER A 56 -2.10 -23.31 2.80
C SER A 56 -3.03 -22.91 3.95
N LEU A 57 -4.21 -22.43 3.63
CA LEU A 57 -5.27 -22.11 4.59
C LEU A 57 -5.97 -23.39 5.14
N ASN A 58 -5.71 -24.55 4.51
CA ASN A 58 -6.19 -25.85 4.97
C ASN A 58 -5.27 -26.52 6.00
N GLY A 59 -4.24 -25.80 6.47
CA GLY A 59 -3.28 -26.26 7.46
C GLY A 59 -1.93 -26.64 6.86
N GLY A 60 -0.98 -26.93 7.75
CA GLY A 60 0.42 -27.21 7.41
C GLY A 60 1.34 -26.03 7.64
N GLU A 61 2.61 -26.20 7.29
CA GLU A 61 3.63 -25.16 7.44
C GLU A 61 3.80 -24.34 6.17
N ALA A 62 4.15 -23.07 6.33
CA ALA A 62 4.51 -22.21 5.23
C ALA A 62 5.78 -22.71 4.52
N LYS A 63 5.73 -22.84 3.21
CA LYS A 63 6.84 -23.28 2.36
C LYS A 63 7.54 -22.07 1.73
N GLU A 64 8.86 -21.98 1.93
CA GLU A 64 9.70 -21.02 1.21
C GLU A 64 9.73 -21.40 -0.26
N ILE A 65 9.31 -20.45 -1.13
CA ILE A 65 9.28 -20.66 -2.60
C ILE A 65 10.32 -19.84 -3.34
N ALA A 66 10.78 -18.74 -2.74
CA ALA A 66 11.88 -17.92 -3.24
C ALA A 66 12.57 -17.19 -2.10
N ARG A 67 13.82 -16.77 -2.35
CA ARG A 67 14.57 -15.86 -1.48
C ARG A 67 15.27 -14.82 -2.32
N PHE A 68 15.25 -13.60 -1.82
CA PHE A 68 15.81 -12.43 -2.49
C PHE A 68 16.87 -11.81 -1.58
N ASP A 69 18.02 -11.41 -2.14
CA ASP A 69 19.05 -10.65 -1.45
C ASP A 69 18.66 -9.17 -1.42
N LYS A 70 17.45 -8.92 -0.94
CA LYS A 70 16.78 -7.62 -0.81
C LYS A 70 16.02 -7.57 0.51
N PRO A 71 16.19 -6.53 1.33
CA PRO A 71 15.46 -6.41 2.59
C PRO A 71 14.03 -5.94 2.35
N GLY A 72 13.10 -6.39 3.19
CA GLY A 72 11.77 -5.80 3.29
C GLY A 72 10.92 -5.84 2.02
N MET A 73 11.12 -6.84 1.14
CA MET A 73 10.24 -7.02 -0.02
C MET A 73 8.81 -7.36 0.42
N ASN A 74 7.86 -6.69 -0.22
CA ASN A 74 6.43 -6.97 -0.08
C ASN A 74 5.85 -7.44 -1.40
N VAL A 75 5.08 -8.52 -1.37
CA VAL A 75 4.38 -9.03 -2.54
C VAL A 75 3.15 -8.18 -2.83
N LEU A 76 3.01 -7.75 -4.09
CA LEU A 76 1.85 -6.99 -4.58
C LEU A 76 0.80 -7.91 -5.21
N GLY A 77 1.22 -8.98 -5.88
CA GLY A 77 0.35 -9.95 -6.53
C GLY A 77 0.92 -10.48 -7.83
N TYR A 78 0.10 -11.19 -8.58
CA TYR A 78 0.43 -11.75 -9.87
C TYR A 78 0.16 -10.77 -11.02
N LEU A 79 1.14 -10.63 -11.94
CA LEU A 79 0.95 -10.00 -13.25
C LEU A 79 0.38 -10.99 -14.27
N ASN A 80 0.80 -12.25 -14.16
CA ASN A 80 0.29 -13.37 -14.94
C ASN A 80 0.46 -14.66 -14.12
N GLU A 81 0.18 -15.83 -14.67
CA GLU A 81 0.21 -17.12 -13.98
C GLU A 81 1.53 -17.40 -13.24
N ASN A 82 2.66 -16.90 -13.75
CA ASN A 82 3.99 -17.23 -13.24
C ASN A 82 4.79 -16.02 -12.74
N THR A 83 4.36 -14.80 -13.01
CA THR A 83 5.12 -13.59 -12.68
C THR A 83 4.46 -12.81 -11.55
N LEU A 84 5.19 -12.65 -10.45
CA LEU A 84 4.79 -11.85 -9.29
C LEU A 84 5.45 -10.46 -9.33
N ALA A 85 4.73 -9.46 -8.85
CA ALA A 85 5.27 -8.13 -8.60
C ALA A 85 5.53 -7.90 -7.11
N PHE A 86 6.60 -7.14 -6.84
CA PHE A 86 7.05 -6.81 -5.49
C PHE A 86 7.44 -5.34 -5.38
N MET A 87 7.41 -4.85 -4.16
CA MET A 87 7.89 -3.52 -3.80
C MET A 87 8.84 -3.63 -2.61
N THR A 88 9.94 -2.89 -2.62
CA THR A 88 10.88 -2.82 -1.50
C THR A 88 11.51 -1.44 -1.37
N LYS A 89 11.83 -1.04 -0.14
CA LYS A 89 12.54 0.21 0.14
C LYS A 89 14.02 -0.09 0.30
N GLU A 90 14.84 0.57 -0.50
CA GLU A 90 16.30 0.36 -0.56
C GLU A 90 17.06 1.65 -0.26
N LYS A 91 18.22 1.53 0.36
CA LYS A 91 19.18 2.64 0.51
C LYS A 91 20.08 2.68 -0.71
N LEU A 92 20.17 3.84 -1.37
CA LEU A 92 20.95 4.02 -2.61
C LEU A 92 22.46 3.93 -2.38
N VAL A 93 22.91 4.27 -1.18
CA VAL A 93 24.34 4.33 -0.83
C VAL A 93 24.53 3.60 0.49
N GLU A 94 25.42 2.61 0.50
CA GLU A 94 25.90 2.03 1.76
C GLU A 94 27.01 2.93 2.33
N GLU A 95 26.80 3.44 3.53
CA GLU A 95 27.78 4.23 4.23
C GLU A 95 28.58 3.31 5.17
N GLU A 96 29.90 3.28 4.97
CA GLU A 96 30.83 2.56 5.85
C GLU A 96 31.38 3.47 6.98
N SER A 97 30.67 4.53 7.32
CA SER A 97 31.12 5.52 8.30
C SER A 97 30.14 5.62 9.48
N ASP A 98 30.64 6.14 10.58
CA ASP A 98 29.88 6.43 11.80
C ASP A 98 29.10 7.75 11.75
N TYR A 99 29.02 8.37 10.56
CA TYR A 99 28.20 9.55 10.28
C TYR A 99 27.39 9.39 9.00
N GLU A 100 26.28 10.13 8.88
CA GLU A 100 25.45 10.21 7.68
C GLU A 100 25.35 11.64 7.17
N VAL A 101 25.48 11.83 5.85
CA VAL A 101 25.33 13.12 5.19
C VAL A 101 23.91 13.32 4.74
N PHE A 102 23.21 14.27 5.33
CA PHE A 102 21.84 14.64 4.95
C PHE A 102 21.91 15.74 3.88
N ASP A 103 21.75 15.36 2.64
CA ASP A 103 21.74 16.28 1.49
C ASP A 103 20.45 16.21 0.67
N GLU A 104 19.42 15.55 1.21
CA GLU A 104 18.09 15.40 0.61
C GLU A 104 17.00 15.96 1.51
N ILE A 105 15.89 16.39 0.90
CA ILE A 105 14.66 16.80 1.58
C ILE A 105 13.47 16.06 0.92
N PRO A 106 12.69 15.25 1.69
CA PRO A 106 12.84 14.97 3.11
C PRO A 106 14.01 14.01 3.41
N PHE A 107 14.70 14.22 4.51
CA PHE A 107 15.71 13.28 5.02
C PHE A 107 15.21 12.52 6.26
N TYR A 108 14.08 12.95 6.81
CA TYR A 108 13.39 12.34 7.94
C TYR A 108 11.88 12.46 7.77
N MET A 109 11.16 11.42 8.12
CA MET A 109 9.70 11.43 8.17
C MET A 109 9.22 10.80 9.48
N ASN A 110 8.19 11.42 10.07
CA ASN A 110 7.58 10.89 11.29
C ASN A 110 7.03 9.47 11.05
N GLY A 111 7.26 8.57 11.99
CA GLY A 111 6.87 7.16 11.89
C GLY A 111 7.78 6.29 10.98
N GLN A 112 8.61 6.89 10.12
CA GLN A 112 9.57 6.18 9.26
C GLN A 112 11.04 6.36 9.70
N GLY A 113 11.33 7.44 10.44
CA GLY A 113 12.69 7.78 10.83
C GLY A 113 13.49 8.42 9.70
N ILE A 114 14.77 8.07 9.58
CA ILE A 114 15.66 8.59 8.55
C ILE A 114 15.28 8.01 7.19
N THR A 115 14.95 8.89 6.25
CA THR A 115 14.57 8.56 4.86
C THR A 115 15.64 8.97 3.83
N ASN A 116 16.72 9.58 4.32
CA ASN A 116 17.83 10.01 3.47
C ASN A 116 18.37 8.88 2.59
N LYS A 117 18.52 9.14 1.29
CA LYS A 117 18.98 8.15 0.30
C LYS A 117 18.16 6.86 0.21
N HIS A 118 16.94 6.85 0.69
CA HIS A 118 16.04 5.71 0.50
C HIS A 118 15.13 5.94 -0.70
N ARG A 119 14.92 4.87 -1.48
CA ARG A 119 13.95 4.83 -2.60
C ARG A 119 13.16 3.54 -2.55
N THR A 120 11.91 3.62 -2.91
CA THR A 120 11.06 2.46 -3.09
C THR A 120 11.14 2.01 -4.54
N HIS A 121 11.53 0.76 -4.76
CA HIS A 121 11.65 0.17 -6.08
C HIS A 121 10.65 -0.96 -6.30
N LEU A 122 10.30 -1.19 -7.56
CA LEU A 122 9.45 -2.27 -8.02
C LEU A 122 10.28 -3.35 -8.71
N TYR A 123 9.89 -4.59 -8.45
CA TYR A 123 10.50 -5.78 -9.01
C TYR A 123 9.43 -6.71 -9.55
N THR A 124 9.77 -7.47 -10.58
CA THR A 124 9.02 -8.65 -10.99
C THR A 124 9.87 -9.90 -10.81
N TYR A 125 9.23 -11.00 -10.45
CA TYR A 125 9.89 -12.29 -10.27
C TYR A 125 9.11 -13.38 -10.98
N ASP A 126 9.78 -14.09 -11.88
CA ASP A 126 9.20 -15.22 -12.57
C ASP A 126 9.44 -16.52 -11.80
N LEU A 127 8.38 -17.25 -11.50
CA LEU A 127 8.42 -18.45 -10.67
C LEU A 127 9.06 -19.65 -11.39
N ASP A 128 9.08 -19.68 -12.72
CA ASP A 128 9.65 -20.77 -13.52
C ASP A 128 11.12 -20.53 -13.78
N THR A 129 11.46 -19.37 -14.34
CA THR A 129 12.85 -19.02 -14.71
C THR A 129 13.68 -18.60 -13.49
N LYS A 130 13.04 -18.21 -12.38
CA LYS A 130 13.66 -17.64 -11.16
C LYS A 130 14.34 -16.30 -11.41
N GLU A 131 13.99 -15.61 -12.48
CA GLU A 131 14.54 -14.30 -12.79
C GLU A 131 13.84 -13.21 -11.98
N LEU A 132 14.66 -12.36 -11.35
CA LEU A 132 14.22 -11.14 -10.66
C LEU A 132 14.61 -9.93 -11.50
N VAL A 133 13.62 -9.19 -11.98
CA VAL A 133 13.81 -8.00 -12.82
C VAL A 133 13.48 -6.75 -12.01
N CYS A 134 14.38 -5.77 -12.01
CA CYS A 134 14.14 -4.45 -11.45
C CYS A 134 13.33 -3.62 -12.46
N VAL A 135 12.15 -3.17 -12.08
CA VAL A 135 11.28 -2.34 -12.94
C VAL A 135 11.62 -0.86 -12.81
N THR A 136 11.92 -0.43 -11.60
CA THR A 136 12.35 0.96 -11.31
C THR A 136 13.65 0.95 -10.53
N GLU A 137 14.59 1.80 -10.91
CA GLU A 137 15.94 1.79 -10.35
C GLU A 137 16.51 3.18 -10.06
N GLY A 138 17.66 3.22 -9.42
CA GLY A 138 18.43 4.44 -9.18
C GLY A 138 17.67 5.44 -8.30
N THR A 139 17.54 6.67 -8.78
CA THR A 139 16.89 7.76 -8.03
C THR A 139 15.37 7.79 -8.17
N PHE A 140 14.79 6.83 -8.88
CA PHE A 140 13.33 6.71 -8.99
C PHE A 140 12.75 6.23 -7.66
N ASP A 141 11.69 6.89 -7.18
CA ASP A 141 11.01 6.58 -5.94
C ASP A 141 9.53 6.34 -6.22
N VAL A 142 9.03 5.18 -5.83
CA VAL A 142 7.63 4.76 -6.03
C VAL A 142 6.82 5.09 -4.79
N SER A 143 5.68 5.74 -4.97
CA SER A 143 4.77 6.08 -3.88
C SER A 143 3.60 5.10 -3.74
N ASN A 144 2.97 4.74 -4.86
CA ASN A 144 1.87 3.78 -4.89
C ASN A 144 2.06 2.79 -6.04
N ALA A 145 1.62 1.55 -5.82
CA ALA A 145 1.63 0.54 -6.87
C ALA A 145 0.41 -0.37 -6.76
N LYS A 146 -0.21 -0.69 -7.89
CA LYS A 146 -1.36 -1.59 -8.01
C LYS A 146 -1.27 -2.42 -9.28
N ILE A 147 -1.81 -3.63 -9.23
CA ILE A 147 -1.93 -4.51 -10.40
C ILE A 147 -3.35 -4.41 -10.93
N HIS A 148 -3.49 -4.19 -12.22
CA HIS A 148 -4.76 -4.21 -12.93
C HIS A 148 -4.57 -4.80 -14.33
N ASP A 149 -5.44 -5.75 -14.72
CA ASP A 149 -5.42 -6.43 -16.02
C ASP A 149 -4.02 -6.91 -16.46
N GLY A 150 -3.31 -7.58 -15.55
CA GLY A 150 -1.99 -8.15 -15.83
C GLY A 150 -0.86 -7.14 -15.98
N ALA A 151 -1.10 -5.86 -15.69
CA ALA A 151 -0.09 -4.81 -15.72
C ALA A 151 0.11 -4.18 -14.33
N LEU A 152 1.31 -3.70 -14.07
CA LEU A 152 1.66 -2.98 -12.86
C LEU A 152 1.54 -1.48 -13.12
N TYR A 153 0.66 -0.82 -12.39
CA TYR A 153 0.50 0.64 -12.40
C TYR A 153 1.13 1.22 -11.14
N TYR A 154 1.83 2.34 -11.27
CA TYR A 154 2.49 2.96 -10.13
C TYR A 154 2.69 4.45 -10.31
N THR A 155 2.62 5.20 -9.21
CA THR A 155 3.05 6.60 -9.15
C THR A 155 4.46 6.68 -8.63
N GLY A 156 5.19 7.69 -9.07
CA GLY A 156 6.55 7.93 -8.61
C GLY A 156 7.29 9.00 -9.42
N GLN A 157 8.51 9.26 -9.02
CA GLN A 157 9.36 10.27 -9.64
C GLN A 157 10.84 9.97 -9.47
N ASN A 158 11.65 10.47 -10.39
CA ASN A 158 13.10 10.59 -10.16
C ASN A 158 13.38 11.86 -9.36
N TRP A 159 14.11 11.74 -8.27
CA TRP A 159 14.50 12.90 -7.51
C TRP A 159 15.88 12.74 -6.83
N THR A 160 16.54 13.89 -6.69
CA THR A 160 17.76 14.06 -5.91
C THR A 160 17.67 15.40 -5.18
N ARG A 161 18.23 15.52 -4.02
CA ARG A 161 18.21 16.71 -3.14
C ARG A 161 16.83 17.09 -2.62
N LYS A 162 15.82 17.29 -3.49
CA LYS A 162 14.47 17.68 -3.08
C LYS A 162 13.43 16.90 -3.89
N GLN A 163 12.55 16.22 -3.16
CA GLN A 163 11.40 15.55 -3.73
C GLN A 163 10.36 16.58 -4.20
N ALA A 164 9.82 16.41 -5.39
CA ALA A 164 8.69 17.20 -5.86
C ALA A 164 7.37 16.70 -5.23
N PHE A 165 6.34 17.55 -5.29
CA PHE A 165 4.99 17.19 -4.82
C PHE A 165 4.15 16.49 -5.88
N TYR A 166 4.66 16.40 -7.10
CA TYR A 166 3.94 15.89 -8.26
C TYR A 166 4.61 14.64 -8.77
N GLU A 167 3.80 13.62 -9.00
CA GLU A 167 4.25 12.33 -9.47
C GLU A 167 3.38 11.88 -10.63
N ASN A 168 4.01 11.36 -11.68
CA ASN A 168 3.29 10.78 -12.79
C ASN A 168 2.79 9.37 -12.45
N LEU A 169 1.74 8.95 -13.15
CA LEU A 169 1.30 7.56 -13.14
C LEU A 169 1.90 6.83 -14.35
N TYR A 170 2.55 5.72 -14.07
CA TYR A 170 3.20 4.85 -15.04
C TYR A 170 2.50 3.49 -15.10
N LYS A 171 2.72 2.80 -16.22
CA LYS A 171 2.33 1.41 -16.44
C LYS A 171 3.56 0.60 -16.83
N TYR A 172 3.65 -0.62 -16.33
CA TYR A 172 4.62 -1.63 -16.76
C TYR A 172 3.86 -2.91 -17.17
N ASP A 173 4.05 -3.33 -18.42
CA ASP A 173 3.53 -4.58 -19.02
C ASP A 173 4.62 -5.28 -19.86
N GLY A 174 5.87 -5.26 -19.36
CA GLY A 174 7.09 -5.64 -20.05
C GLY A 174 7.92 -4.44 -20.52
N SER A 175 7.31 -3.26 -20.59
CA SER A 175 7.98 -1.97 -20.81
C SER A 175 7.29 -0.87 -20.00
N VAL A 176 8.04 0.19 -19.65
CA VAL A 176 7.50 1.34 -18.91
C VAL A 176 6.89 2.35 -19.87
N SER A 177 5.67 2.78 -19.58
CA SER A 177 4.99 3.88 -20.27
C SER A 177 4.32 4.83 -19.27
N THR A 178 4.26 6.14 -19.62
CA THR A 178 3.49 7.12 -18.83
C THR A 178 2.02 7.01 -19.20
N VAL A 179 1.16 6.82 -18.18
CA VAL A 179 -0.29 6.78 -18.35
C VAL A 179 -0.90 8.16 -18.11
N VAL A 180 -0.44 8.83 -17.04
CA VAL A 180 -0.90 10.17 -16.67
C VAL A 180 0.31 11.06 -16.38
N ASP A 181 0.43 12.17 -17.11
CA ASP A 181 1.31 13.27 -16.79
C ASP A 181 0.60 14.18 -15.78
N ALA A 182 1.05 14.13 -14.53
CA ALA A 182 0.41 14.85 -13.44
C ALA A 182 0.52 16.38 -13.59
N LYS A 183 1.51 16.89 -14.34
CA LYS A 183 1.81 18.32 -14.47
C LYS A 183 1.99 18.95 -13.09
N GLU A 184 1.07 19.82 -12.70
CA GLU A 184 1.08 20.51 -11.40
C GLU A 184 0.05 19.95 -10.41
N ARG A 185 -0.30 18.64 -10.53
CA ARG A 185 -1.26 17.96 -9.65
C ARG A 185 -0.59 16.88 -8.84
N SER A 186 -0.97 16.76 -7.59
CA SER A 186 -0.51 15.70 -6.70
C SER A 186 -1.50 14.54 -6.75
N ILE A 187 -1.10 13.41 -7.30
CA ILE A 187 -1.87 12.16 -7.28
C ILE A 187 -1.62 11.50 -5.92
N GLN A 188 -2.58 11.58 -5.01
CA GLN A 188 -2.50 10.94 -3.70
C GLN A 188 -2.61 9.41 -3.82
N SER A 189 -3.54 8.94 -4.63
CA SER A 189 -3.73 7.54 -4.96
C SER A 189 -4.54 7.37 -6.25
N PHE A 190 -4.67 6.15 -6.70
CA PHE A 190 -5.49 5.81 -7.86
C PHE A 190 -6.12 4.42 -7.69
N ASP A 191 -7.20 4.17 -8.42
CA ASP A 191 -7.84 2.87 -8.48
C ASP A 191 -8.52 2.63 -9.83
N PHE A 192 -8.98 1.41 -10.09
CA PHE A 192 -9.72 1.05 -11.28
C PHE A 192 -11.14 0.60 -10.89
N VAL A 193 -12.14 1.36 -11.31
CA VAL A 193 -13.55 1.07 -11.09
C VAL A 193 -14.20 0.75 -12.41
N ASP A 194 -14.76 -0.44 -12.57
CA ASP A 194 -15.30 -0.94 -13.84
C ASP A 194 -14.30 -0.76 -15.01
N GLY A 195 -13.01 -1.13 -14.74
CA GLY A 195 -11.90 -0.99 -15.69
C GLY A 195 -11.48 0.45 -16.01
N LYS A 196 -12.10 1.45 -15.41
CA LYS A 196 -11.78 2.86 -15.62
C LYS A 196 -10.89 3.38 -14.51
N LEU A 197 -9.85 4.12 -14.88
CA LEU A 197 -8.96 4.77 -13.93
C LEU A 197 -9.68 5.91 -13.19
N VAL A 198 -9.60 5.87 -11.88
CA VAL A 198 -10.03 6.95 -10.98
C VAL A 198 -8.80 7.45 -10.22
N LEU A 199 -8.50 8.73 -10.38
CA LEU A 199 -7.43 9.42 -9.66
C LEU A 199 -8.01 10.15 -8.45
N ILE A 200 -7.34 10.01 -7.31
CA ILE A 200 -7.57 10.83 -6.12
C ILE A 200 -6.43 11.83 -6.08
N ALA A 201 -6.72 13.09 -6.40
CA ALA A 201 -5.68 14.07 -6.65
C ALA A 201 -6.08 15.48 -6.19
N SER A 202 -5.06 16.29 -5.91
CA SER A 202 -5.18 17.71 -5.55
C SER A 202 -4.49 18.59 -6.59
N THR A 203 -5.02 19.76 -6.81
CA THR A 203 -4.42 20.79 -7.69
C THR A 203 -3.51 21.75 -6.96
N HIS A 204 -3.40 21.65 -5.61
CA HIS A 204 -2.69 22.60 -4.76
C HIS A 204 -3.07 24.07 -5.01
N GLY A 205 -4.35 24.30 -5.30
CA GLY A 205 -4.85 25.64 -5.65
C GLY A 205 -4.84 26.62 -4.46
N LYS A 206 -6.02 26.85 -3.88
CA LYS A 206 -6.19 27.87 -2.83
C LYS A 206 -5.44 27.55 -1.52
N TYR A 207 -5.34 26.28 -1.15
CA TYR A 207 -4.80 25.84 0.14
C TYR A 207 -3.42 25.16 0.03
N GLY A 208 -2.83 25.14 -1.17
CA GLY A 208 -1.52 24.50 -1.41
C GLY A 208 -1.53 23.03 -1.03
N LEU A 209 -0.53 22.60 -0.27
CA LEU A 209 -0.41 21.21 0.21
C LEU A 209 -1.54 20.75 1.14
N ASN A 210 -2.33 21.68 1.68
CA ASN A 210 -3.47 21.38 2.54
C ASN A 210 -4.79 21.29 1.75
N GLU A 211 -4.73 21.34 0.41
CA GLU A 211 -5.92 21.15 -0.41
C GLU A 211 -6.35 19.69 -0.42
N ASN A 212 -7.60 19.47 -0.02
CA ASN A 212 -8.18 18.13 -0.05
C ASN A 212 -8.26 17.59 -1.48
N PRO A 213 -8.02 16.28 -1.70
CA PRO A 213 -8.10 15.69 -3.01
C PRO A 213 -9.54 15.55 -3.48
N LYS A 214 -9.71 15.49 -4.79
CA LYS A 214 -10.96 15.19 -5.47
C LYS A 214 -10.79 13.95 -6.36
N PHE A 215 -11.87 13.51 -6.95
CA PHE A 215 -11.88 12.35 -7.84
C PHE A 215 -11.90 12.78 -9.29
N PHE A 216 -10.93 12.29 -10.07
CA PHE A 216 -10.75 12.63 -11.48
C PHE A 216 -10.59 11.36 -12.33
N ASP A 217 -10.88 11.50 -13.63
CA ASP A 217 -10.48 10.50 -14.62
C ASP A 217 -8.99 10.68 -15.03
N GLN A 218 -8.53 9.84 -15.97
CA GLN A 218 -7.15 9.88 -16.47
C GLN A 218 -6.75 11.20 -17.13
N ASP A 219 -7.72 11.98 -17.65
CA ASP A 219 -7.51 13.27 -18.32
C ASP A 219 -7.70 14.44 -17.36
N PHE A 220 -7.87 14.16 -16.07
CA PHE A 220 -8.20 15.12 -15.01
C PHE A 220 -9.54 15.83 -15.21
N ASN A 221 -10.51 15.21 -15.86
CA ASN A 221 -11.89 15.66 -15.76
C ASN A 221 -12.46 15.26 -14.40
N LEU A 222 -13.16 16.20 -13.76
CA LEU A 222 -13.75 15.97 -12.44
C LEU A 222 -14.85 14.89 -12.52
N ILE A 223 -14.68 13.79 -11.78
CA ILE A 223 -15.70 12.75 -11.59
C ILE A 223 -16.62 13.14 -10.45
N ALA A 224 -16.03 13.50 -9.29
CA ALA A 224 -16.79 13.92 -8.12
C ALA A 224 -15.99 14.93 -7.28
N ASP A 225 -16.70 15.94 -6.77
CA ASP A 225 -16.15 16.92 -5.85
C ASP A 225 -16.23 16.39 -4.41
N TRP A 226 -15.13 16.53 -3.67
CA TRP A 226 -15.04 16.14 -2.28
C TRP A 226 -14.36 17.23 -1.47
N GLN A 227 -14.93 17.60 -0.33
CA GLN A 227 -14.45 18.74 0.44
C GLN A 227 -13.61 18.36 1.67
N GLU A 228 -13.59 17.05 1.99
CA GLU A 228 -12.86 16.51 3.14
C GLU A 228 -11.62 15.74 2.66
N CYS A 229 -10.79 15.27 3.59
CA CYS A 229 -9.68 14.41 3.23
C CYS A 229 -10.14 13.03 2.77
N VAL A 230 -9.33 12.35 1.97
CA VAL A 230 -9.44 10.91 1.71
C VAL A 230 -8.35 10.21 2.51
N GLY A 231 -8.77 9.42 3.49
CA GLY A 231 -7.89 8.69 4.39
C GLY A 231 -8.23 8.90 5.87
N ASN A 232 -7.52 8.15 6.71
CA ASN A 232 -7.61 8.27 8.16
C ASN A 232 -6.53 9.23 8.66
N SER A 233 -6.96 10.36 9.25
CA SER A 233 -6.11 11.35 9.92
C SER A 233 -6.21 11.27 11.45
N VAL A 234 -7.06 10.36 11.97
CA VAL A 234 -7.25 10.12 13.40
C VAL A 234 -6.65 8.76 13.72
N GLY A 235 -5.57 8.71 14.43
CA GLY A 235 -4.85 7.47 14.67
C GLY A 235 -4.29 7.34 16.07
N THR A 236 -3.71 6.19 16.33
CA THR A 236 -2.93 5.91 17.53
C THR A 236 -1.52 5.47 17.11
N ASP A 237 -0.56 5.55 18.04
CA ASP A 237 0.80 5.05 17.82
C ASP A 237 0.86 3.52 17.70
N CYS A 238 -0.20 2.82 18.12
CA CYS A 238 -0.33 1.38 18.03
C CYS A 238 -1.26 1.00 16.88
N ALA A 239 -0.77 0.22 15.92
CA ALA A 239 -1.57 -0.27 14.81
C ALA A 239 -1.49 -1.81 14.70
N LEU A 240 -2.66 -2.45 14.52
CA LEU A 240 -2.75 -3.90 14.28
C LEU A 240 -2.36 -4.27 12.85
N VAL A 241 -2.66 -3.38 11.91
CA VAL A 241 -2.45 -3.62 10.47
C VAL A 241 -1.99 -2.33 9.78
N ALA A 242 -1.41 -2.47 8.60
CA ALA A 242 -1.25 -1.34 7.69
C ALA A 242 -2.63 -0.82 7.25
N GLY A 243 -2.77 0.51 7.14
CA GLY A 243 -4.03 1.13 6.73
C GLY A 243 -4.29 0.98 5.24
N ASN A 244 -5.56 0.90 4.86
CA ASN A 244 -6.01 1.18 3.50
C ASN A 244 -7.06 2.28 3.51
N ALA A 245 -6.81 3.32 2.75
CA ALA A 245 -7.75 4.44 2.62
C ALA A 245 -8.86 4.18 1.61
N THR A 246 -8.60 3.32 0.63
CA THR A 246 -9.50 3.02 -0.49
C THR A 246 -9.55 1.53 -0.79
N LEU A 247 -10.68 1.09 -1.30
CA LEU A 247 -10.90 -0.27 -1.79
C LEU A 247 -12.00 -0.27 -2.85
N VAL A 248 -11.76 -0.92 -3.98
CA VAL A 248 -12.81 -1.18 -4.97
C VAL A 248 -13.53 -2.47 -4.60
N ASN A 249 -14.83 -2.39 -4.51
CA ASN A 249 -15.71 -3.55 -4.36
C ASN A 249 -16.87 -3.43 -5.33
N LYS A 250 -17.07 -4.45 -6.17
CA LYS A 250 -18.00 -4.41 -7.30
C LYS A 250 -17.70 -3.18 -8.18
N ASP A 251 -18.69 -2.36 -8.47
CA ASP A 251 -18.61 -1.21 -9.37
C ASP A 251 -18.44 0.14 -8.63
N ALA A 252 -17.97 0.11 -7.38
CA ALA A 252 -17.81 1.29 -6.56
C ALA A 252 -16.42 1.36 -5.89
N LEU A 253 -15.91 2.58 -5.77
CA LEU A 253 -14.74 2.90 -4.96
C LEU A 253 -15.19 3.30 -3.56
N TYR A 254 -14.86 2.47 -2.59
CA TYR A 254 -15.07 2.79 -1.18
C TYR A 254 -13.85 3.53 -0.63
N PHE A 255 -14.08 4.53 0.21
CA PHE A 255 -13.00 5.29 0.80
C PHE A 255 -13.33 5.77 2.22
N VAL A 256 -12.31 5.78 3.06
CA VAL A 256 -12.37 6.38 4.40
C VAL A 256 -12.18 7.88 4.26
N SER A 257 -12.94 8.66 5.02
CA SER A 257 -12.73 10.09 5.17
C SER A 257 -12.79 10.46 6.65
N THR A 258 -11.87 11.30 7.09
CA THR A 258 -11.90 11.88 8.43
C THR A 258 -12.84 13.07 8.47
N ILE A 259 -13.82 13.01 9.36
CA ILE A 259 -14.77 14.09 9.63
C ILE A 259 -14.57 14.54 11.08
N TYR A 260 -13.95 15.69 11.26
CA TYR A 260 -13.56 16.21 12.57
C TYR A 260 -12.65 15.25 13.37
N ASP A 261 -13.23 14.44 14.26
CA ASP A 261 -12.55 13.58 15.23
C ASP A 261 -12.78 12.07 15.02
N HIS A 262 -13.45 11.69 13.92
CA HIS A 262 -13.78 10.31 13.61
C HIS A 262 -13.69 10.02 12.10
N ASN A 263 -13.81 8.76 11.74
CA ASN A 263 -13.81 8.33 10.35
C ASN A 263 -15.19 7.81 9.93
N ASN A 264 -15.59 8.19 8.73
CA ASN A 264 -16.72 7.61 8.04
C ASN A 264 -16.25 6.86 6.78
N LEU A 265 -17.00 5.84 6.38
CA LEU A 265 -16.81 5.13 5.12
C LEU A 265 -17.82 5.65 4.10
N TYR A 266 -17.31 6.05 2.96
CA TYR A 266 -18.08 6.52 1.81
C TYR A 266 -17.88 5.61 0.62
N LYS A 267 -18.77 5.67 -0.36
CA LYS A 267 -18.57 5.09 -1.69
C LYS A 267 -18.73 6.15 -2.77
N LEU A 268 -17.91 6.04 -3.79
CA LEU A 268 -18.06 6.73 -5.07
C LEU A 268 -18.57 5.73 -6.10
N GLU A 269 -19.76 5.98 -6.62
CA GLU A 269 -20.41 5.16 -7.62
C GLU A 269 -21.11 6.05 -8.65
N ASN A 270 -20.84 5.87 -9.95
CA ASN A 270 -21.42 6.68 -11.04
C ASN A 270 -21.30 8.19 -10.84
N GLY A 271 -20.18 8.67 -10.29
CA GLY A 271 -19.92 10.09 -10.02
C GLY A 271 -20.63 10.66 -8.78
N ASN A 272 -21.36 9.84 -8.03
CA ASN A 272 -22.04 10.23 -6.80
C ASN A 272 -21.28 9.67 -5.58
N ILE A 273 -21.19 10.51 -4.54
CA ILE A 273 -20.61 10.08 -3.26
C ILE A 273 -21.72 9.90 -2.24
N GLU A 274 -21.75 8.73 -1.60
CA GLU A 274 -22.74 8.36 -0.58
C GLU A 274 -22.05 7.89 0.69
N LEU A 275 -22.61 8.27 1.85
CA LEU A 275 -22.21 7.73 3.14
C LEU A 275 -22.69 6.27 3.25
N VAL A 276 -21.74 5.37 3.53
CA VAL A 276 -22.03 3.93 3.71
C VAL A 276 -22.13 3.59 5.18
N PHE A 277 -21.21 4.09 5.98
CA PHE A 277 -21.08 3.74 7.37
C PHE A 277 -20.48 4.87 8.19
N GLU A 278 -21.11 5.21 9.29
CA GLU A 278 -20.68 6.21 10.25
C GLU A 278 -20.11 5.51 11.49
N TRP A 279 -18.87 5.87 11.88
CA TRP A 279 -18.18 5.25 13.00
C TRP A 279 -17.65 6.32 13.96
N PRO A 280 -17.96 6.25 15.27
CA PRO A 280 -17.53 7.25 16.25
C PRO A 280 -16.06 7.04 16.70
N GLY A 281 -15.18 6.68 15.81
CA GLY A 281 -13.79 6.37 16.07
C GLY A 281 -12.95 6.35 14.80
N THR A 282 -11.91 5.52 14.76
CA THR A 282 -11.02 5.42 13.61
C THR A 282 -11.26 4.15 12.81
N ILE A 283 -11.21 4.24 11.47
CA ILE A 283 -11.19 3.10 10.55
C ILE A 283 -9.78 3.03 9.97
N GLN A 284 -8.98 2.07 10.43
CA GLN A 284 -7.59 1.90 9.98
C GLN A 284 -7.51 1.13 8.68
N SER A 285 -8.27 0.05 8.58
CA SER A 285 -8.32 -0.82 7.41
C SER A 285 -9.70 -1.43 7.29
N PHE A 286 -10.14 -1.71 6.08
CA PHE A 286 -11.43 -2.34 5.83
C PHE A 286 -11.39 -3.28 4.64
N ALA A 287 -12.31 -4.23 4.63
CA ALA A 287 -12.51 -5.20 3.56
C ALA A 287 -13.99 -5.61 3.48
N PHE A 288 -14.38 -6.18 2.35
CA PHE A 288 -15.71 -6.75 2.16
C PHE A 288 -15.63 -8.24 1.88
N GLU A 289 -16.56 -8.98 2.44
CA GLU A 289 -16.93 -10.33 2.02
C GLU A 289 -18.39 -10.26 1.61
N ASP A 290 -18.66 -10.37 0.32
CA ASP A 290 -19.96 -10.07 -0.28
C ASP A 290 -20.47 -8.67 0.11
N ASP A 291 -21.55 -8.58 0.87
CA ASP A 291 -22.15 -7.34 1.39
C ASP A 291 -21.78 -7.05 2.86
N THR A 292 -20.90 -7.87 3.43
CA THR A 292 -20.46 -7.70 4.81
C THR A 292 -19.18 -6.87 4.88
N LEU A 293 -19.24 -5.77 5.61
CA LEU A 293 -18.07 -4.93 5.93
C LEU A 293 -17.33 -5.50 7.14
N TYR A 294 -16.03 -5.72 6.98
CA TYR A 294 -15.10 -5.96 8.07
C TYR A 294 -14.14 -4.79 8.16
N PHE A 295 -13.85 -4.29 9.36
CA PHE A 295 -12.88 -3.23 9.52
C PHE A 295 -12.09 -3.35 10.82
N ILE A 296 -10.86 -2.86 10.79
CA ILE A 296 -10.03 -2.65 11.97
C ILE A 296 -10.20 -1.21 12.37
N GLY A 297 -10.68 -0.98 13.57
CA GLY A 297 -10.94 0.36 14.08
C GLY A 297 -10.71 0.47 15.59
N ALA A 298 -10.68 1.69 16.07
CA ALA A 298 -10.62 2.03 17.49
C ALA A 298 -11.70 3.07 17.81
N ASP A 299 -12.14 3.10 19.05
CA ASP A 299 -13.00 4.15 19.58
C ASP A 299 -12.32 4.87 20.76
N VAL A 300 -13.04 5.78 21.41
CA VAL A 300 -12.51 6.57 22.53
C VAL A 300 -12.13 5.74 23.77
N ALA A 301 -12.59 4.49 23.84
CA ALA A 301 -12.43 3.63 25.01
C ALA A 301 -11.63 2.35 24.71
N SER A 302 -11.36 2.04 23.42
CA SER A 302 -10.70 0.82 23.01
C SER A 302 -9.55 1.07 22.04
N LEU A 303 -8.51 0.24 22.14
CA LEU A 303 -7.51 0.10 21.09
C LEU A 303 -8.13 -0.60 19.87
N GLN A 304 -7.38 -0.65 18.78
CA GLN A 304 -7.82 -1.28 17.54
C GLN A 304 -8.32 -2.70 17.74
N GLN A 305 -9.49 -2.97 17.20
CA GLN A 305 -10.15 -4.27 17.17
C GLN A 305 -10.74 -4.52 15.79
N LEU A 306 -11.05 -5.79 15.50
CA LEU A 306 -11.78 -6.17 14.31
C LEU A 306 -13.28 -6.10 14.58
N TYR A 307 -13.99 -5.40 13.71
CA TYR A 307 -15.43 -5.23 13.71
C TYR A 307 -16.04 -5.82 12.45
N LYS A 308 -17.34 -6.17 12.56
CA LYS A 308 -18.16 -6.67 11.49
C LYS A 308 -19.49 -5.93 11.48
#